data_d4464df3ccbd4f3c96f529436aa3706e
#
_entry.id   d4464df3ccbd4f3c96f529436aa3706e
#
_cell.length_a   1.000
_cell.length_b   1.000
_cell.length_c   1.000
_cell.angle_alpha   90.00
_cell.angle_beta   90.00
_cell.angle_gamma   90.00
#
_symmetry.space_group_name_H-M   'P 1'
#
loop_
_entity.id
_entity.type
_entity.pdbx_description
1 polymer ?
#
loop_
_entity_poly.entity_id
_entity_poly.type
_entity_poly.pdbx_seq_one_letter_code
_entity_poly.pdbx_strand_id
1 'polypeptide(L)'
;MFVEDKNFSWSSKYNPGTDKPFIMSRSKIDLYLKCKRCAYLDMRLGIKGPKPFPYNLNSRIDYLLKVEHDIAREKKEKTKYLEECNIDAIPYSHPDLDVWREPFKAARYHHKETNIVVAGSVDDLWEDNQSKKIHIVDYKSTHTENFEKLKNFDAPYLIGYKRQAEIYAWILSKLDLDIHQISYFLYVNATLEQKTFNNKLDFEYALIPYKMRDFNWVEDTIIEIKNFLETNKIPAATNDCELCKYMHKFFEFIKKKN
;
A
#
# COMPACT_ATOMS: atom_id res chain seq x y z
N MET A 1 0.33 -11.88 20.45
CA MET A 1 -0.82 -12.80 20.72
C MET A 1 -1.90 -12.45 19.70
N PHE A 2 -1.95 -13.21 18.59
CA PHE A 2 -2.98 -13.03 17.57
C PHE A 2 -4.34 -13.34 18.17
N VAL A 3 -5.22 -12.35 18.22
CA VAL A 3 -6.64 -12.61 18.37
C VAL A 3 -7.11 -13.06 16.99
N GLU A 4 -7.08 -14.38 16.73
CA GLU A 4 -7.86 -15.00 15.66
C GLU A 4 -9.34 -14.81 15.96
N ASP A 5 -9.85 -13.62 15.71
CA ASP A 5 -11.28 -13.43 15.70
C ASP A 5 -11.80 -13.86 14.31
N LYS A 6 -12.12 -15.15 14.20
CA LYS A 6 -12.64 -15.81 12.99
C LYS A 6 -13.96 -15.20 12.46
N ASN A 7 -14.51 -14.21 13.17
CA ASN A 7 -15.78 -13.57 12.87
C ASN A 7 -15.68 -12.18 12.23
N PHE A 8 -14.48 -11.68 11.89
CA PHE A 8 -14.35 -10.43 11.16
C PHE A 8 -14.74 -10.61 9.70
N SER A 9 -16.01 -10.45 9.38
CA SER A 9 -16.40 -10.17 8.00
C SER A 9 -15.91 -8.76 7.64
N TRP A 10 -15.26 -8.61 6.50
CA TRP A 10 -14.86 -7.32 5.96
C TRP A 10 -16.10 -6.44 5.77
N SER A 11 -16.41 -5.58 6.75
CA SER A 11 -17.45 -4.60 6.56
C SER A 11 -16.98 -3.62 5.49
N SER A 12 -17.72 -3.55 4.39
CA SER A 12 -17.45 -2.58 3.33
C SER A 12 -17.88 -1.16 3.71
N LYS A 13 -18.57 -1.01 4.84
CA LYS A 13 -19.22 0.22 5.29
C LYS A 13 -19.03 0.43 6.78
N TYR A 14 -18.65 1.64 7.15
CA TYR A 14 -18.65 2.09 8.54
C TYR A 14 -20.07 2.40 9.01
N ASN A 15 -20.48 1.88 10.15
CA ASN A 15 -21.76 2.15 10.78
C ASN A 15 -21.55 2.81 12.16
N PRO A 16 -21.92 4.08 12.35
CA PRO A 16 -21.86 4.72 13.66
C PRO A 16 -22.66 3.96 14.72
N GLY A 17 -22.17 3.99 15.95
CA GLY A 17 -22.86 3.39 17.09
C GLY A 17 -22.81 1.84 17.11
N THR A 18 -21.99 1.20 16.26
CA THR A 18 -21.78 -0.25 16.34
C THR A 18 -20.51 -0.57 17.14
N ASP A 19 -20.57 -1.62 17.94
CA ASP A 19 -19.40 -2.17 18.65
C ASP A 19 -18.51 -3.04 17.74
N LYS A 20 -18.96 -3.33 16.50
CA LYS A 20 -18.16 -4.09 15.54
C LYS A 20 -17.03 -3.23 14.99
N PRO A 21 -15.77 -3.69 15.07
CA PRO A 21 -14.66 -2.94 14.51
C PRO A 21 -14.82 -2.73 12.99
N PHE A 22 -14.46 -1.53 12.53
CA PHE A 22 -14.40 -1.24 11.11
C PHE A 22 -13.00 -1.58 10.55
N ILE A 23 -12.93 -2.46 9.55
CA ILE A 23 -11.66 -2.78 8.90
C ILE A 23 -11.37 -1.75 7.81
N MET A 24 -10.29 -1.02 8.01
CA MET A 24 -9.82 0.03 7.13
C MET A 24 -8.49 -0.37 6.47
N SER A 25 -8.50 -0.64 5.17
CA SER A 25 -7.27 -0.91 4.43
C SER A 25 -6.44 0.36 4.23
N ARG A 26 -5.13 0.20 4.00
CA ARG A 26 -4.22 1.27 3.61
C ARG A 26 -4.79 2.14 2.49
N SER A 27 -5.42 1.53 1.48
CA SER A 27 -6.01 2.27 0.36
C SER A 27 -7.17 3.18 0.75
N LYS A 28 -7.91 2.87 1.83
CA LYS A 28 -8.97 3.76 2.36
C LYS A 28 -8.38 4.98 3.07
N ILE A 29 -7.27 4.83 3.78
CA ILE A 29 -6.51 5.96 4.35
C ILE A 29 -6.04 6.88 3.22
N ASP A 30 -5.42 6.32 2.17
CA ASP A 30 -4.97 7.10 1.02
C ASP A 30 -6.12 7.79 0.28
N LEU A 31 -7.29 7.13 0.16
CA LEU A 31 -8.50 7.72 -0.40
C LEU A 31 -8.99 8.93 0.41
N TYR A 32 -8.97 8.84 1.75
CA TYR A 32 -9.32 9.95 2.64
C TYR A 32 -8.38 11.15 2.43
N LEU A 33 -7.08 10.89 2.35
CA LEU A 33 -6.08 11.93 2.13
C LEU A 33 -6.18 12.57 0.73
N LYS A 34 -6.64 11.81 -0.25
CA LYS A 34 -6.85 12.30 -1.62
C LYS A 34 -8.16 13.09 -1.78
N CYS A 35 -9.27 12.56 -1.29
CA CYS A 35 -10.57 13.21 -1.41
C CYS A 35 -11.54 12.77 -0.31
N LYS A 36 -11.82 13.67 0.62
CA LYS A 36 -12.73 13.40 1.74
C LYS A 36 -14.14 13.00 1.28
N ARG A 37 -14.67 13.61 0.20
CA ARG A 37 -15.98 13.22 -0.36
C ARG A 37 -15.98 11.77 -0.84
N CYS A 38 -14.99 11.37 -1.66
CA CYS A 38 -14.88 9.99 -2.15
C CYS A 38 -14.72 9.00 -0.99
N ALA A 39 -13.92 9.35 0.01
CA ALA A 39 -13.74 8.54 1.22
C ALA A 39 -15.05 8.37 2.00
N TYR A 40 -15.84 9.43 2.15
CA TYR A 40 -17.14 9.37 2.81
C TYR A 40 -18.13 8.49 2.04
N LEU A 41 -18.20 8.66 0.73
CA LEU A 41 -19.06 7.83 -0.13
C LEU A 41 -18.69 6.35 -0.02
N ASP A 42 -17.40 6.02 -0.08
CA ASP A 42 -16.92 4.63 0.03
C ASP A 42 -17.14 4.07 1.44
N MET A 43 -16.56 4.71 2.46
CA MET A 43 -16.49 4.13 3.80
C MET A 43 -17.80 4.29 4.58
N ARG A 44 -18.48 5.44 4.46
CA ARG A 44 -19.67 5.75 5.27
C ARG A 44 -20.96 5.35 4.58
N LEU A 45 -21.06 5.49 3.24
CA LEU A 45 -22.26 5.19 2.47
C LEU A 45 -22.17 3.87 1.70
N GLY A 46 -20.99 3.27 1.54
CA GLY A 46 -20.78 2.04 0.78
C GLY A 46 -20.82 2.24 -0.74
N ILE A 47 -20.81 3.49 -1.20
CA ILE A 47 -20.79 3.85 -2.62
C ILE A 47 -19.34 3.88 -3.10
N LYS A 48 -18.92 2.79 -3.73
CA LYS A 48 -17.54 2.62 -4.21
C LYS A 48 -17.34 3.29 -5.57
N GLY A 49 -16.18 3.91 -5.76
CA GLY A 49 -15.73 4.36 -7.07
C GLY A 49 -15.49 3.18 -8.05
N PRO A 50 -15.24 3.48 -9.34
CA PRO A 50 -14.95 2.47 -10.34
C PRO A 50 -13.68 1.68 -9.93
N LYS A 51 -13.73 0.36 -10.12
CA LYS A 51 -12.57 -0.50 -9.86
C LYS A 51 -11.56 -0.34 -10.99
N PRO A 52 -10.25 -0.23 -10.70
CA PRO A 52 -9.23 -0.30 -11.72
C PRO A 52 -9.23 -1.67 -12.40
N PHE A 53 -8.75 -1.73 -13.64
CA PHE A 53 -8.50 -3.00 -14.30
C PHE A 53 -7.39 -3.78 -13.57
N PRO A 54 -7.49 -5.12 -13.52
CA PRO A 54 -6.46 -5.93 -12.92
C PRO A 54 -5.17 -5.90 -13.76
N TYR A 55 -4.04 -5.67 -13.11
CA TYR A 55 -2.70 -5.68 -13.74
C TYR A 55 -2.08 -7.08 -13.61
N ASN A 56 -2.60 -8.06 -14.37
CA ASN A 56 -2.23 -9.48 -14.22
C ASN A 56 -0.73 -9.75 -14.44
N LEU A 57 -0.09 -9.08 -15.40
CA LEU A 57 1.34 -9.24 -15.65
C LEU A 57 2.17 -8.71 -14.46
N ASN A 58 1.79 -7.56 -13.90
CA ASN A 58 2.42 -7.02 -12.70
C ASN A 58 2.30 -7.98 -11.51
N SER A 59 1.13 -8.58 -11.33
CA SER A 59 0.91 -9.58 -10.27
C SER A 59 1.78 -10.83 -10.46
N ARG A 60 2.06 -11.23 -11.72
CA ARG A 60 2.95 -12.35 -11.98
C ARG A 60 4.40 -12.02 -11.68
N ILE A 61 4.84 -10.82 -12.00
CA ILE A 61 6.19 -10.32 -11.66
C ILE A 61 6.36 -10.26 -10.14
N ASP A 62 5.39 -9.66 -9.44
CA ASP A 62 5.36 -9.61 -7.97
C ASP A 62 5.51 -11.00 -7.34
N TYR A 63 4.74 -11.98 -7.83
CA TYR A 63 4.84 -13.35 -7.38
C TYR A 63 6.25 -13.95 -7.58
N LEU A 64 6.85 -13.73 -8.74
CA LEU A 64 8.20 -14.25 -9.04
C LEU A 64 9.27 -13.61 -8.14
N LEU A 65 9.18 -12.31 -7.87
CA LEU A 65 10.06 -11.62 -6.93
C LEU A 65 9.92 -12.20 -5.52
N LYS A 66 8.70 -12.47 -5.05
CA LYS A 66 8.47 -13.13 -3.77
C LYS A 66 9.12 -14.51 -3.70
N VAL A 67 8.99 -15.31 -4.75
CA VAL A 67 9.65 -16.64 -4.83
C VAL A 67 11.18 -16.52 -4.75
N GLU A 68 11.80 -15.59 -5.51
CA GLU A 68 13.26 -15.37 -5.46
C GLU A 68 13.73 -14.98 -4.05
N HIS A 69 12.99 -14.10 -3.38
CA HIS A 69 13.32 -13.67 -2.01
C HIS A 69 13.05 -14.77 -0.99
N ASP A 70 12.05 -15.61 -1.18
CA ASP A 70 11.77 -16.74 -0.30
C ASP A 70 12.87 -17.80 -0.36
N ILE A 71 13.41 -18.07 -1.55
CA ILE A 71 14.58 -18.97 -1.71
C ILE A 71 15.80 -18.41 -0.96
N ALA A 72 16.07 -17.12 -1.06
CA ALA A 72 17.16 -16.48 -0.33
C ALA A 72 16.92 -16.46 1.19
N ARG A 73 15.66 -16.26 1.61
CA ARG A 73 15.24 -16.29 3.03
C ARG A 73 15.48 -17.64 3.68
N GLU A 74 15.12 -18.73 2.99
CA GLU A 74 15.36 -20.10 3.47
C GLU A 74 16.85 -20.38 3.68
N LYS A 75 17.70 -19.88 2.77
CA LYS A 75 19.14 -20.02 2.84
C LYS A 75 19.82 -19.03 3.78
N LYS A 76 19.11 -17.99 4.24
CA LYS A 76 19.66 -16.85 4.99
C LYS A 76 20.76 -16.10 4.23
N GLU A 77 20.56 -15.95 2.92
CA GLU A 77 21.50 -15.31 2.00
C GLU A 77 20.92 -13.99 1.46
N LYS A 78 21.80 -13.14 0.93
CA LYS A 78 21.38 -11.96 0.17
C LYS A 78 20.81 -12.39 -1.18
N THR A 79 19.85 -11.63 -1.69
CA THR A 79 19.46 -11.75 -3.09
C THR A 79 20.44 -10.99 -3.98
N LYS A 80 20.45 -11.28 -5.29
CA LYS A 80 21.26 -10.53 -6.27
C LYS A 80 21.04 -9.01 -6.18
N TYR A 81 19.81 -8.57 -5.90
CA TYR A 81 19.45 -7.16 -5.77
C TYR A 81 20.16 -6.49 -4.60
N LEU A 82 20.24 -7.17 -3.47
CA LEU A 82 20.95 -6.69 -2.28
C LEU A 82 22.47 -6.68 -2.49
N GLU A 83 23.02 -7.70 -3.14
CA GLU A 83 24.45 -7.80 -3.44
C GLU A 83 24.90 -6.70 -4.42
N GLU A 84 24.22 -6.57 -5.56
CA GLU A 84 24.59 -5.61 -6.62
C GLU A 84 24.39 -4.14 -6.17
N CYS A 85 23.42 -3.89 -5.27
CA CYS A 85 23.20 -2.56 -4.70
C CYS A 85 24.00 -2.30 -3.42
N ASN A 86 24.83 -3.24 -2.96
CA ASN A 86 25.63 -3.14 -1.73
C ASN A 86 24.79 -2.85 -0.47
N ILE A 87 23.61 -3.44 -0.38
CA ILE A 87 22.74 -3.34 0.80
C ILE A 87 23.10 -4.46 1.78
N ASP A 88 23.36 -4.08 3.03
CA ASP A 88 23.71 -5.04 4.07
C ASP A 88 22.49 -5.54 4.84
N ALA A 89 21.62 -6.25 4.13
CA ALA A 89 20.39 -6.84 4.66
C ALA A 89 20.15 -8.22 4.04
N ILE A 90 19.25 -8.99 4.65
CA ILE A 90 18.76 -10.28 4.14
C ILE A 90 17.22 -10.31 4.19
N PRO A 91 16.55 -11.12 3.36
CA PRO A 91 15.11 -11.34 3.48
C PRO A 91 14.75 -11.87 4.87
N TYR A 92 13.87 -11.13 5.57
CA TYR A 92 13.49 -11.42 6.96
C TYR A 92 12.47 -12.55 7.06
N SER A 93 12.72 -13.50 7.96
CA SER A 93 11.78 -14.60 8.25
C SER A 93 10.85 -14.22 9.39
N HIS A 94 9.53 -14.22 9.12
CA HIS A 94 8.50 -14.05 10.13
C HIS A 94 7.42 -15.10 9.96
N PRO A 95 6.88 -15.71 11.04
CA PRO A 95 5.88 -16.79 10.94
C PRO A 95 4.58 -16.35 10.25
N ASP A 96 4.25 -15.06 10.30
CA ASP A 96 3.04 -14.50 9.72
C ASP A 96 3.25 -13.83 8.36
N LEU A 97 4.47 -13.85 7.80
CA LEU A 97 4.79 -13.11 6.57
C LEU A 97 3.87 -13.52 5.40
N ASP A 98 3.60 -14.80 5.24
CA ASP A 98 2.71 -15.31 4.19
C ASP A 98 1.27 -14.79 4.36
N VAL A 99 0.81 -14.70 5.61
CA VAL A 99 -0.50 -14.11 5.93
C VAL A 99 -0.51 -12.61 5.64
N TRP A 100 0.56 -11.89 5.97
CA TRP A 100 0.67 -10.45 5.74
C TRP A 100 0.75 -10.08 4.26
N ARG A 101 1.22 -10.97 3.41
CA ARG A 101 1.29 -10.82 1.95
C ARG A 101 -0.08 -11.01 1.26
N GLU A 102 -1.01 -11.71 1.90
CA GLU A 102 -2.32 -11.97 1.31
C GLU A 102 -3.24 -10.72 1.40
N PRO A 103 -3.81 -10.24 0.26
CA PRO A 103 -4.60 -9.00 0.23
C PRO A 103 -5.80 -8.96 1.18
N PHE A 104 -6.42 -10.11 1.46
CA PHE A 104 -7.61 -10.20 2.30
C PHE A 104 -7.32 -10.58 3.76
N LYS A 105 -6.15 -11.11 4.04
CA LYS A 105 -5.68 -11.39 5.41
C LYS A 105 -4.88 -10.21 5.94
N ALA A 106 -3.77 -9.88 5.29
CA ALA A 106 -2.94 -8.71 5.57
C ALA A 106 -2.38 -8.62 7.01
N ALA A 107 -1.39 -7.79 7.23
CA ALA A 107 -1.01 -7.35 8.56
C ALA A 107 -2.11 -6.43 9.12
N ARG A 108 -2.50 -6.61 10.38
CA ARG A 108 -3.63 -5.90 11.00
C ARG A 108 -3.29 -5.44 12.40
N TYR A 109 -3.64 -4.19 12.68
CA TYR A 109 -3.60 -3.65 14.03
C TYR A 109 -4.96 -3.09 14.42
N HIS A 110 -5.48 -3.50 15.58
CA HIS A 110 -6.73 -2.97 16.13
C HIS A 110 -6.44 -1.74 16.99
N HIS A 111 -6.73 -0.57 16.45
CA HIS A 111 -6.68 0.69 17.16
C HIS A 111 -7.90 0.80 18.08
N LYS A 112 -7.71 0.42 19.34
CA LYS A 112 -8.81 0.24 20.32
C LYS A 112 -9.60 1.51 20.58
N GLU A 113 -8.93 2.67 20.65
CA GLU A 113 -9.56 3.96 20.91
C GLU A 113 -10.63 4.32 19.87
N THR A 114 -10.35 4.07 18.59
CA THR A 114 -11.28 4.37 17.51
C THR A 114 -12.15 3.19 17.10
N ASN A 115 -11.87 2.01 17.61
CA ASN A 115 -12.45 0.73 17.17
C ASN A 115 -12.29 0.48 15.66
N ILE A 116 -11.15 0.89 15.12
CA ILE A 116 -10.77 0.67 13.72
C ILE A 116 -9.64 -0.38 13.66
N VAL A 117 -9.78 -1.38 12.78
CA VAL A 117 -8.70 -2.31 12.45
C VAL A 117 -8.04 -1.81 11.18
N VAL A 118 -6.80 -1.34 11.29
CA VAL A 118 -5.99 -0.91 10.14
C VAL A 118 -5.32 -2.13 9.53
N ALA A 119 -5.44 -2.28 8.20
CA ALA A 119 -4.92 -3.43 7.48
C ALA A 119 -4.07 -3.02 6.28
N GLY A 120 -2.95 -3.72 6.08
CA GLY A 120 -2.05 -3.52 4.95
C GLY A 120 -1.32 -4.79 4.56
N SER A 121 -1.32 -5.12 3.25
CA SER A 121 -0.54 -6.24 2.72
C SER A 121 0.83 -5.75 2.31
N VAL A 122 1.87 -6.28 2.93
CA VAL A 122 3.26 -5.99 2.56
C VAL A 122 3.70 -6.96 1.46
N ASP A 123 4.64 -6.53 0.61
CA ASP A 123 5.20 -7.44 -0.38
C ASP A 123 6.36 -8.23 0.22
N ASP A 124 7.27 -7.56 0.92
CA ASP A 124 8.37 -8.22 1.62
C ASP A 124 8.93 -7.39 2.79
N LEU A 125 9.80 -8.05 3.56
CA LEU A 125 10.54 -7.49 4.68
C LEU A 125 12.00 -7.93 4.61
N TRP A 126 12.95 -7.01 4.87
CA TRP A 126 14.36 -7.35 4.98
C TRP A 126 14.90 -6.94 6.34
N GLU A 127 15.77 -7.76 6.92
CA GLU A 127 16.46 -7.45 8.17
C GLU A 127 17.83 -6.83 7.85
N ASP A 128 18.09 -5.64 8.35
CA ASP A 128 19.41 -5.02 8.33
C ASP A 128 20.39 -5.82 9.20
N ASN A 129 21.53 -6.21 8.65
CA ASN A 129 22.47 -7.11 9.35
C ASN A 129 23.12 -6.47 10.55
N GLN A 130 23.27 -5.14 10.58
CA GLN A 130 23.93 -4.42 11.66
C GLN A 130 22.95 -4.00 12.76
N SER A 131 21.88 -3.28 12.40
CA SER A 131 20.93 -2.75 13.37
C SER A 131 19.85 -3.74 13.77
N LYS A 132 19.68 -4.83 13.03
CA LYS A 132 18.60 -5.81 13.17
C LYS A 132 17.18 -5.23 12.97
N LYS A 133 17.09 -4.01 12.46
CA LYS A 133 15.83 -3.36 12.14
C LYS A 133 15.26 -3.86 10.82
N ILE A 134 13.94 -3.75 10.69
CA ILE A 134 13.21 -4.30 9.55
C ILE A 134 12.91 -3.21 8.52
N HIS A 135 13.42 -3.38 7.31
CA HIS A 135 13.06 -2.58 6.14
C HIS A 135 11.72 -3.05 5.57
N ILE A 136 10.82 -2.11 5.31
CA ILE A 136 9.64 -2.37 4.47
C ILE A 136 10.10 -2.41 3.02
N VAL A 137 9.68 -3.45 2.30
CA VAL A 137 10.01 -3.63 0.89
C VAL A 137 8.73 -3.74 0.07
N ASP A 138 8.69 -3.05 -1.04
CA ASP A 138 7.52 -3.02 -1.92
C ASP A 138 7.97 -3.22 -3.38
N TYR A 139 7.34 -4.17 -4.07
CA TYR A 139 7.69 -4.54 -5.43
C TYR A 139 6.84 -3.74 -6.42
N LYS A 140 7.51 -3.16 -7.41
CA LYS A 140 6.86 -2.39 -8.47
C LYS A 140 7.32 -2.88 -9.82
N SER A 141 6.39 -3.08 -10.74
CA SER A 141 6.70 -3.37 -12.14
C SER A 141 6.07 -2.33 -13.05
N THR A 142 6.82 -1.92 -14.05
CA THR A 142 6.42 -0.85 -14.97
C THR A 142 7.06 -1.05 -16.33
N HIS A 143 6.62 -0.23 -17.29
CA HIS A 143 7.36 0.09 -18.50
C HIS A 143 7.43 1.61 -18.61
N THR A 144 8.63 2.14 -18.67
CA THR A 144 8.90 3.57 -18.89
C THR A 144 10.23 3.78 -19.60
N GLU A 145 10.23 4.71 -20.57
CA GLU A 145 11.44 5.15 -21.26
C GLU A 145 12.37 6.00 -20.37
N ASN A 146 11.82 6.53 -19.28
CA ASN A 146 12.54 7.43 -18.36
C ASN A 146 12.81 6.75 -17.02
N PHE A 147 13.32 5.52 -17.04
CA PHE A 147 13.56 4.75 -15.82
C PHE A 147 14.55 5.44 -14.87
N GLU A 148 15.56 6.13 -15.39
CA GLU A 148 16.49 6.92 -14.56
C GLU A 148 15.79 8.04 -13.78
N LYS A 149 14.75 8.69 -14.34
CA LYS A 149 13.98 9.71 -13.61
C LYS A 149 13.19 9.12 -12.46
N LEU A 150 12.75 7.85 -12.60
CA LEU A 150 12.01 7.15 -11.55
C LEU A 150 12.88 6.94 -10.30
N LYS A 151 14.20 6.75 -10.49
CA LYS A 151 15.15 6.56 -9.39
C LYS A 151 15.21 7.74 -8.42
N ASN A 152 14.91 8.96 -8.87
CA ASN A 152 14.87 10.13 -7.99
C ASN A 152 13.70 10.11 -7.01
N PHE A 153 12.67 9.30 -7.26
CA PHE A 153 11.50 9.08 -6.41
C PHE A 153 10.75 10.34 -5.92
N ASP A 154 10.82 11.44 -6.69
CA ASP A 154 10.27 12.76 -6.31
C ASP A 154 9.00 13.17 -7.07
N ALA A 155 8.55 12.33 -8.01
CA ALA A 155 7.35 12.64 -8.78
C ALA A 155 6.09 12.70 -7.88
N PRO A 156 5.18 13.67 -8.09
CA PRO A 156 3.99 13.85 -7.24
C PRO A 156 3.08 12.61 -7.15
N TYR A 157 3.02 11.79 -8.21
CA TYR A 157 2.22 10.56 -8.20
C TYR A 157 2.78 9.47 -7.27
N LEU A 158 4.06 9.56 -6.90
CA LEU A 158 4.72 8.61 -6.00
C LEU A 158 4.36 8.82 -4.52
N ILE A 159 3.68 9.93 -4.18
CA ILE A 159 3.25 10.20 -2.79
C ILE A 159 2.41 9.06 -2.22
N GLY A 160 1.62 8.39 -3.07
CA GLY A 160 0.83 7.22 -2.65
C GLY A 160 1.69 6.03 -2.22
N TYR A 161 2.85 5.83 -2.86
CA TYR A 161 3.80 4.77 -2.48
C TYR A 161 4.57 5.12 -1.21
N LYS A 162 4.98 6.39 -1.05
CA LYS A 162 5.60 6.89 0.19
C LYS A 162 4.67 6.67 1.39
N ARG A 163 3.40 7.07 1.27
CA ARG A 163 2.37 6.81 2.29
C ARG A 163 2.14 5.31 2.53
N GLN A 164 2.21 4.49 1.49
CA GLN A 164 2.07 3.04 1.61
C GLN A 164 3.13 2.45 2.52
N ALA A 165 4.41 2.79 2.30
CA ALA A 165 5.51 2.35 3.12
C ALA A 165 5.37 2.81 4.57
N GLU A 166 5.02 4.09 4.79
CA GLU A 166 4.83 4.66 6.12
C GLU A 166 3.65 4.04 6.88
N ILE A 167 2.53 3.73 6.21
CA ILE A 167 1.39 3.04 6.84
C ILE A 167 1.76 1.60 7.20
N TYR A 168 2.51 0.90 6.34
CA TYR A 168 2.98 -0.45 6.67
C TYR A 168 3.98 -0.43 7.83
N ALA A 169 4.89 0.54 7.86
CA ALA A 169 5.81 0.76 8.98
C ALA A 169 5.04 0.97 10.30
N TRP A 170 4.01 1.82 10.28
CA TRP A 170 3.15 2.04 11.43
C TRP A 170 2.43 0.74 11.88
N ILE A 171 1.80 0.00 10.97
CA ILE A 171 1.11 -1.25 11.31
C ILE A 171 2.09 -2.23 11.95
N LEU A 172 3.25 -2.46 11.31
CA LEU A 172 4.21 -3.45 11.78
C LEU A 172 4.92 -3.03 13.06
N SER A 173 5.14 -1.74 13.29
CA SER A 173 5.66 -1.24 14.58
C SER A 173 4.68 -1.50 15.74
N LYS A 174 3.37 -1.46 15.47
CA LYS A 174 2.33 -1.82 16.44
C LYS A 174 2.20 -3.35 16.65
N LEU A 175 2.85 -4.13 15.81
CA LEU A 175 3.01 -5.58 15.92
C LEU A 175 4.40 -5.98 16.44
N ASP A 176 5.05 -5.08 17.19
CA ASP A 176 6.33 -5.25 17.88
C ASP A 176 7.56 -5.47 16.97
N LEU A 177 7.51 -5.06 15.68
CA LEU A 177 8.69 -5.02 14.84
C LEU A 177 9.44 -3.69 15.00
N ASP A 178 10.77 -3.77 15.16
CA ASP A 178 11.63 -2.57 15.14
C ASP A 178 11.92 -2.16 13.70
N ILE A 179 11.21 -1.12 13.24
CA ILE A 179 11.21 -0.71 11.83
C ILE A 179 12.41 0.19 11.54
N HIS A 180 13.14 -0.13 10.47
CA HIS A 180 14.20 0.73 9.96
C HIS A 180 13.62 1.97 9.28
N GLN A 181 14.32 3.11 9.40
CA GLN A 181 13.85 4.38 8.82
C GLN A 181 13.87 4.41 7.27
N ILE A 182 14.64 3.50 6.66
CA ILE A 182 14.68 3.36 5.20
C ILE A 182 13.78 2.19 4.79
N SER A 183 12.85 2.42 3.87
CA SER A 183 12.14 1.41 3.10
C SER A 183 12.74 1.30 1.70
N TYR A 184 12.49 0.20 1.00
CA TYR A 184 12.97 -0.01 -0.35
C TYR A 184 11.82 -0.28 -1.32
N PHE A 185 11.93 0.32 -2.51
CA PHE A 185 11.08 -0.01 -3.65
C PHE A 185 11.93 -0.74 -4.68
N LEU A 186 11.66 -2.04 -4.89
CA LEU A 186 12.28 -2.79 -5.97
C LEU A 186 11.44 -2.62 -7.23
N TYR A 187 11.90 -1.75 -8.12
CA TYR A 187 11.28 -1.52 -9.41
C TYR A 187 11.87 -2.43 -10.47
N VAL A 188 10.99 -3.07 -11.23
CA VAL A 188 11.33 -3.87 -12.41
C VAL A 188 10.71 -3.18 -13.63
N ASN A 189 11.52 -2.81 -14.60
CA ASN A 189 11.12 -2.09 -15.80
C ASN A 189 11.31 -2.99 -17.04
N ALA A 190 10.26 -3.17 -17.84
CA ALA A 190 10.41 -3.84 -19.13
C ALA A 190 11.26 -2.98 -20.06
N THR A 191 12.32 -3.56 -20.65
CA THR A 191 13.28 -2.80 -21.47
C THR A 191 12.74 -2.50 -22.86
N LEU A 192 13.32 -1.49 -23.51
CA LEU A 192 13.03 -1.08 -24.91
C LEU A 192 13.95 -1.73 -25.94
N GLU A 193 14.94 -2.51 -25.51
CA GLU A 193 15.98 -3.02 -26.42
C GLU A 193 15.46 -4.05 -27.40
N GLN A 194 14.35 -4.69 -27.08
CA GLN A 194 13.71 -5.69 -27.92
C GLN A 194 12.97 -5.07 -29.09
N LYS A 195 13.35 -5.44 -30.31
CA LYS A 195 12.67 -5.00 -31.54
C LYS A 195 11.47 -5.86 -31.92
N THR A 196 11.40 -7.09 -31.40
CA THR A 196 10.31 -8.04 -31.66
C THR A 196 9.96 -8.79 -30.38
N PHE A 197 8.71 -9.18 -30.20
CA PHE A 197 8.25 -9.88 -28.98
C PHE A 197 8.95 -11.23 -28.78
N ASN A 198 9.03 -12.04 -29.84
CA ASN A 198 9.70 -13.35 -29.83
C ASN A 198 9.47 -14.21 -28.55
N ASN A 199 8.27 -14.13 -27.99
CA ASN A 199 7.83 -14.79 -26.75
C ASN A 199 8.69 -14.48 -25.50
N LYS A 200 9.39 -13.35 -25.48
CA LYS A 200 10.30 -12.94 -24.40
C LYS A 200 10.12 -11.46 -24.10
N LEU A 201 10.28 -11.10 -22.84
CA LEU A 201 10.36 -9.73 -22.38
C LEU A 201 11.55 -9.61 -21.45
N ASP A 202 12.46 -8.71 -21.74
CA ASP A 202 13.63 -8.44 -20.92
C ASP A 202 13.34 -7.31 -19.93
N PHE A 203 13.96 -7.38 -18.75
CA PHE A 203 13.76 -6.44 -17.66
C PHE A 203 15.10 -5.92 -17.14
N GLU A 204 15.11 -4.65 -16.82
CA GLU A 204 16.07 -4.01 -15.94
C GLU A 204 15.43 -3.75 -14.57
N TYR A 205 16.22 -3.45 -13.56
CA TYR A 205 15.69 -3.14 -12.24
C TYR A 205 16.43 -1.98 -11.56
N ALA A 206 15.77 -1.37 -10.58
CA ALA A 206 16.37 -0.42 -9.67
C ALA A 206 15.85 -0.65 -8.26
N LEU A 207 16.75 -0.63 -7.29
CA LEU A 207 16.42 -0.64 -5.88
C LEU A 207 16.48 0.80 -5.38
N ILE A 208 15.32 1.36 -5.04
CA ILE A 208 15.16 2.77 -4.68
C ILE A 208 14.97 2.88 -3.17
N PRO A 209 15.94 3.41 -2.43
CA PRO A 209 15.78 3.68 -1.01
C PRO A 209 14.86 4.88 -0.78
N TYR A 210 13.94 4.75 0.15
CA TYR A 210 13.09 5.83 0.62
C TYR A 210 13.27 6.04 2.12
N LYS A 211 13.84 7.17 2.51
CA LYS A 211 13.90 7.58 3.90
C LYS A 211 12.52 8.05 4.33
N MET A 212 11.84 7.19 5.10
CA MET A 212 10.51 7.51 5.62
C MET A 212 10.58 8.71 6.58
N ARG A 213 9.53 9.52 6.56
CA ARG A 213 9.28 10.49 7.60
C ARG A 213 8.91 9.76 8.90
N ASP A 214 8.75 10.52 9.97
CA ASP A 214 8.02 10.00 11.13
C ASP A 214 6.63 9.55 10.69
N PHE A 215 6.30 8.27 10.90
CA PHE A 215 5.02 7.69 10.49
C PHE A 215 3.92 7.79 11.58
N ASN A 216 4.16 8.54 12.66
CA ASN A 216 3.15 8.81 13.70
C ASN A 216 1.92 9.54 13.17
N TRP A 217 2.06 10.27 12.04
CA TRP A 217 0.94 10.89 11.34
C TRP A 217 -0.20 9.92 11.00
N VAL A 218 0.08 8.62 10.91
CA VAL A 218 -0.92 7.58 10.64
C VAL A 218 -1.90 7.47 11.80
N GLU A 219 -1.42 7.53 13.05
CA GLU A 219 -2.22 7.54 14.27
C GLU A 219 -3.23 8.69 14.24
N ASP A 220 -2.73 9.92 14.07
CA ASP A 220 -3.56 11.13 14.02
C ASP A 220 -4.61 11.04 12.89
N THR A 221 -4.20 10.53 11.72
CA THR A 221 -5.11 10.33 10.58
C THR A 221 -6.21 9.32 10.89
N ILE A 222 -5.94 8.24 11.63
CA ILE A 222 -6.96 7.27 12.03
C ILE A 222 -7.99 7.91 12.94
N ILE A 223 -7.56 8.73 13.90
CA ILE A 223 -8.44 9.50 14.80
C ILE A 223 -9.29 10.50 14.01
N GLU A 224 -8.65 11.23 13.06
CA GLU A 224 -9.39 12.14 12.17
C GLU A 224 -10.43 11.40 11.32
N ILE A 225 -10.08 10.24 10.74
CA ILE A 225 -11.00 9.43 9.94
C ILE A 225 -12.18 8.94 10.81
N LYS A 226 -11.92 8.51 12.05
CA LYS A 226 -12.98 8.11 12.98
C LYS A 226 -13.97 9.25 13.18
N ASN A 227 -13.50 10.42 13.58
CA ASN A 227 -14.34 11.60 13.81
C ASN A 227 -15.11 12.01 12.55
N PHE A 228 -14.44 11.96 11.40
CA PHE A 228 -15.04 12.23 10.10
C PHE A 228 -16.18 11.26 9.75
N LEU A 229 -16.02 9.97 10.02
CA LEU A 229 -17.03 8.95 9.73
C LEU A 229 -18.24 9.01 10.67
N GLU A 230 -18.11 9.63 11.84
CA GLU A 230 -19.25 9.87 12.75
C GLU A 230 -20.16 11.01 12.26
N THR A 231 -19.69 11.85 11.35
CA THR A 231 -20.53 12.96 10.84
C THR A 231 -21.63 12.44 9.90
N ASN A 232 -22.74 13.18 9.85
CA ASN A 232 -23.85 12.91 8.90
C ASN A 232 -23.83 13.82 7.66
N LYS A 233 -22.76 14.63 7.51
CA LYS A 233 -22.65 15.60 6.41
C LYS A 233 -21.66 15.11 5.38
N ILE A 234 -22.10 14.99 4.12
CA ILE A 234 -21.22 14.70 2.99
C ILE A 234 -20.27 15.89 2.79
N PRO A 235 -18.94 15.70 2.85
CA PRO A 235 -18.00 16.79 2.70
C PRO A 235 -17.90 17.32 1.25
N ALA A 236 -17.29 18.49 1.09
CA ALA A 236 -16.93 19.01 -0.23
C ALA A 236 -15.91 18.09 -0.91
N ALA A 237 -15.92 18.06 -2.23
CA ALA A 237 -14.88 17.41 -3.03
C ALA A 237 -13.57 18.20 -2.93
N THR A 238 -12.45 17.50 -3.04
CA THR A 238 -11.16 18.14 -3.29
C THR A 238 -11.16 18.70 -4.72
N ASN A 239 -10.58 19.88 -4.90
CA ASN A 239 -10.62 20.61 -6.18
C ASN A 239 -10.01 19.86 -7.36
N ASP A 240 -9.04 18.99 -7.12
CA ASP A 240 -8.31 18.19 -8.10
C ASP A 240 -8.80 16.74 -8.21
N CYS A 241 -9.88 16.38 -7.52
CA CYS A 241 -10.46 15.04 -7.62
C CYS A 241 -11.19 14.82 -8.94
N GLU A 242 -10.56 14.11 -9.87
CA GLU A 242 -11.08 13.86 -11.22
C GLU A 242 -12.44 13.11 -11.21
N LEU A 243 -12.63 12.14 -10.30
CA LEU A 243 -13.90 11.44 -10.17
C LEU A 243 -15.03 12.41 -9.77
N CYS A 244 -14.77 13.28 -8.80
CA CYS A 244 -15.77 14.26 -8.38
C CYS A 244 -16.06 15.31 -9.46
N LYS A 245 -15.05 15.73 -10.22
CA LYS A 245 -15.24 16.63 -11.38
C LYS A 245 -16.09 15.98 -12.46
N TYR A 246 -15.80 14.71 -12.80
CA TYR A 246 -16.59 13.95 -13.76
C TYR A 246 -18.05 13.84 -13.33
N MET A 247 -18.29 13.40 -12.08
CA MET A 247 -19.65 13.27 -11.54
C MET A 247 -20.40 14.60 -11.51
N HIS A 248 -19.72 15.70 -11.16
CA HIS A 248 -20.35 17.02 -11.16
C HIS A 248 -20.80 17.42 -12.58
N LYS A 249 -19.92 17.29 -13.58
CA LYS A 249 -20.25 17.58 -14.98
C LYS A 249 -21.42 16.72 -15.48
N PHE A 250 -21.42 15.43 -15.14
CA PHE A 250 -22.48 14.51 -15.50
C PHE A 250 -23.85 14.96 -14.93
N PHE A 251 -23.91 15.27 -13.63
CA PHE A 251 -25.16 15.73 -13.01
C PHE A 251 -25.63 17.07 -13.55
N GLU A 252 -24.75 18.01 -13.83
CA GLU A 252 -25.09 19.28 -14.46
C GLU A 252 -25.69 19.08 -15.88
N PHE A 253 -25.13 18.14 -16.63
CA PHE A 253 -25.67 17.79 -17.95
C PHE A 253 -27.09 17.19 -17.89
N ILE A 254 -27.32 16.25 -16.97
CA ILE A 254 -28.65 15.63 -16.78
C ILE A 254 -29.68 16.66 -16.34
N LYS A 255 -29.35 17.56 -15.40
CA LYS A 255 -30.26 18.61 -14.93
C LYS A 255 -30.68 19.59 -16.04
N LYS A 256 -29.85 19.82 -17.05
CA LYS A 256 -30.18 20.70 -18.18
C LYS A 256 -31.08 20.04 -19.23
N LYS A 257 -31.18 18.72 -19.20
CA LYS A 257 -31.99 17.97 -20.18
C LYS A 257 -33.38 17.54 -19.67
N ASN A 258 -33.55 17.59 -18.34
CA ASN A 258 -34.83 17.41 -17.67
C ASN A 258 -35.39 18.75 -17.19
#